data_56c49e5439f0fd15ea4868079081e432
#
_entry.id   56c49e5439f0fd15ea4868079081e432
#
_cell.length_a   1.000
_cell.length_b   1.000
_cell.length_c   1.000
_cell.angle_alpha   90.00
_cell.angle_beta   90.00
_cell.angle_gamma   90.00
#
_symmetry.space_group_name_H-M   'P 1'
#
loop_
_entity.id
_entity.type
_entity.pdbx_description
1 polymer ?
#
loop_
_entity_poly.entity_id
_entity_poly.type
_entity_poly.pdbx_seq_one_letter_code
_entity_poly.pdbx_strand_id
1 'polypeptide(L)'
;MKTKYAFAFTLCLLVLLLLAGAGVASAQGATAATVSGVTDNGWIAIAAAITMAGGALGAGWAISATGVAAAGATAEKPETFGRVLIFVALAEAIAIYGLLIAFMLWTKIAV
;
A
#
# COMPACT_ATOMS: atom_id res chain seq x y z
N MET A 1 18.22 14.23 -18.79
CA MET A 1 17.21 13.17 -18.49
C MET A 1 16.92 13.04 -17.01
N LYS A 2 17.89 13.17 -16.09
CA LYS A 2 17.70 12.99 -14.62
C LYS A 2 16.73 14.00 -13.97
N THR A 3 16.67 15.24 -14.45
CA THR A 3 15.81 16.30 -13.89
C THR A 3 14.31 16.06 -14.09
N LYS A 4 13.90 15.42 -15.19
CA LYS A 4 12.49 15.11 -15.46
C LYS A 4 11.93 14.03 -14.49
N TYR A 5 12.76 13.05 -14.16
CA TYR A 5 12.37 12.01 -13.20
C TYR A 5 12.38 12.53 -11.76
N ALA A 6 13.32 13.42 -11.41
CA ALA A 6 13.32 14.08 -10.11
C ALA A 6 12.06 14.93 -9.92
N PHE A 7 11.63 15.66 -10.97
CA PHE A 7 10.41 16.46 -10.91
C PHE A 7 9.15 15.59 -10.80
N ALA A 8 9.07 14.48 -11.55
CA ALA A 8 7.96 13.54 -11.45
C ALA A 8 7.91 12.86 -10.06
N PHE A 9 9.07 12.54 -9.49
CA PHE A 9 9.17 11.94 -8.15
C PHE A 9 8.73 12.92 -7.06
N THR A 10 9.19 14.18 -7.11
CA THR A 10 8.77 15.22 -6.16
C THR A 10 7.29 15.55 -6.27
N LEU A 11 6.74 15.56 -7.50
CA LEU A 11 5.31 15.77 -7.72
C LEU A 11 4.49 14.62 -7.13
N CYS A 12 4.92 13.38 -7.35
CA CYS A 12 4.27 12.20 -6.81
C CYS A 12 4.29 12.19 -5.27
N LEU A 13 5.43 12.55 -4.67
CA LEU A 13 5.59 12.66 -3.22
C LEU A 13 4.68 13.76 -2.65
N LEU A 14 4.58 14.90 -3.36
CA LEU A 14 3.71 16.01 -2.96
C LEU A 14 2.23 15.64 -3.02
N VAL A 15 1.81 14.92 -4.07
CA VAL A 15 0.43 14.40 -4.20
C VAL A 15 0.13 13.40 -3.08
N LEU A 16 1.08 12.52 -2.76
CA LEU A 16 0.93 11.55 -1.68
C LEU A 16 0.80 12.23 -0.31
N LEU A 17 1.59 13.29 -0.06
CA LEU A 17 1.52 14.11 1.14
C LEU A 17 0.20 14.88 1.24
N LEU A 18 -0.31 15.42 0.11
CA LEU A 18 -1.60 16.11 0.06
C LEU A 18 -2.77 15.16 0.32
N LEU A 19 -2.72 13.94 -0.24
CA LEU A 19 -3.73 12.91 0.01
C LEU A 19 -3.71 12.43 1.47
N ALA A 20 -2.52 12.28 2.06
CA ALA A 20 -2.37 11.97 3.48
C ALA A 20 -2.88 13.11 4.37
N GLY A 21 -2.60 14.37 3.99
CA GLY A 21 -3.07 15.56 4.71
C GLY A 21 -4.59 15.76 4.63
N ALA A 22 -5.21 15.44 3.49
CA ALA A 22 -6.66 15.52 3.33
C ALA A 22 -7.41 14.50 4.21
N GLY A 23 -6.83 13.32 4.41
CA GLY A 23 -7.37 12.30 5.32
C GLY A 23 -7.38 12.75 6.78
N VAL A 24 -6.37 13.51 7.22
CA VAL A 24 -6.28 14.04 8.58
C VAL A 24 -7.23 15.22 8.80
N ALA A 25 -7.42 16.05 7.77
CA ALA A 25 -8.34 17.21 7.84
C ALA A 25 -9.82 16.79 7.95
N SER A 26 -10.20 15.68 7.32
CA SER A 26 -11.57 15.14 7.42
C SER A 26 -11.88 14.53 8.79
N ALA A 27 -10.86 14.07 9.52
CA ALA A 27 -11.00 13.54 10.87
C ALA A 27 -11.18 14.62 11.94
N GLN A 28 -10.86 15.89 11.63
CA GLN A 28 -10.97 17.01 12.57
C GLN A 28 -12.37 17.64 12.65
N GLY A 29 -13.31 17.22 11.80
CA GLY A 29 -14.71 17.68 11.84
C GLY A 29 -15.59 17.00 12.91
N ALA A 30 -15.09 15.99 13.59
CA ALA A 30 -15.74 15.39 14.74
C ALA A 30 -15.25 16.13 16.00
N THR A 31 -16.14 16.95 16.60
CA THR A 31 -16.07 17.56 17.93
C THR A 31 -14.76 17.36 18.69
N ALA A 32 -14.15 18.48 19.12
CA ALA A 32 -12.97 18.50 20.00
C ALA A 32 -13.21 17.62 21.24
N ALA A 33 -13.07 16.31 21.07
CA ALA A 33 -12.90 15.38 22.17
C ALA A 33 -11.54 15.73 22.77
N THR A 34 -11.51 16.12 24.02
CA THR A 34 -10.32 16.24 24.85
C THR A 34 -9.36 15.10 24.49
N VAL A 35 -8.13 15.46 24.15
CA VAL A 35 -7.06 14.50 23.80
C VAL A 35 -6.68 13.73 25.08
N SER A 36 -7.53 12.83 25.48
CA SER A 36 -7.22 11.77 26.41
C SER A 36 -6.78 10.58 25.56
N GLY A 37 -5.48 10.34 25.47
CA GLY A 37 -4.83 9.15 24.90
C GLY A 37 -5.47 8.52 23.65
N VAL A 38 -4.71 7.74 22.93
CA VAL A 38 -5.26 6.94 21.82
C VAL A 38 -6.20 5.89 22.43
N THR A 39 -7.48 5.92 22.03
CA THR A 39 -8.48 4.92 22.45
C THR A 39 -8.12 3.54 21.91
N ASP A 40 -8.71 2.47 22.47
CA ASP A 40 -8.51 1.10 21.97
C ASP A 40 -8.82 0.99 20.47
N ASN A 41 -9.88 1.65 20.01
CA ASN A 41 -10.22 1.73 18.58
C ASN A 41 -9.15 2.47 17.77
N GLY A 42 -8.51 3.49 18.33
CA GLY A 42 -7.40 4.19 17.71
C GLY A 42 -6.17 3.29 17.52
N TRP A 43 -5.85 2.46 18.50
CA TRP A 43 -4.76 1.48 18.38
C TRP A 43 -5.05 0.40 17.34
N ILE A 44 -6.29 -0.06 17.25
CA ILE A 44 -6.71 -1.01 16.20
C ILE A 44 -6.61 -0.36 14.81
N ALA A 45 -7.02 0.91 14.67
CA ALA A 45 -6.91 1.64 13.41
C ALA A 45 -5.44 1.80 12.96
N ILE A 46 -4.54 2.13 13.90
CA ILE A 46 -3.10 2.21 13.63
C ILE A 46 -2.54 0.84 13.22
N ALA A 47 -2.92 -0.23 13.93
CA ALA A 47 -2.49 -1.58 13.59
C ALA A 47 -2.97 -1.99 12.19
N ALA A 48 -4.21 -1.66 11.81
CA ALA A 48 -4.74 -1.91 10.48
C ALA A 48 -3.97 -1.14 9.40
N ALA A 49 -3.65 0.13 9.66
CA ALA A 49 -2.87 0.97 8.75
C ALA A 49 -1.45 0.43 8.54
N ILE A 50 -0.77 0.03 9.63
CA ILE A 50 0.58 -0.55 9.56
C ILE A 50 0.57 -1.89 8.80
N THR A 51 -0.43 -2.73 9.04
CA THR A 51 -0.57 -4.02 8.36
C THR A 51 -0.77 -3.85 6.87
N MET A 52 -1.65 -2.92 6.46
CA MET A 52 -1.87 -2.60 5.05
C MET A 52 -0.62 -2.01 4.40
N ALA A 53 0.03 -1.05 5.07
CA ALA A 53 1.24 -0.41 4.55
C ALA A 53 2.38 -1.43 4.40
N GLY A 54 2.59 -2.30 5.37
CA GLY A 54 3.61 -3.36 5.32
C GLY A 54 3.36 -4.35 4.18
N GLY A 55 2.11 -4.81 4.02
CA GLY A 55 1.70 -5.67 2.91
C GLY A 55 1.91 -5.02 1.55
N ALA A 56 1.48 -3.76 1.39
CA ALA A 56 1.61 -3.02 0.14
C ALA A 56 3.08 -2.76 -0.24
N LEU A 57 3.93 -2.38 0.72
CA LEU A 57 5.35 -2.16 0.48
C LEU A 57 6.08 -3.47 0.13
N GLY A 58 5.80 -4.55 0.86
CA GLY A 58 6.38 -5.86 0.58
C GLY A 58 5.99 -6.40 -0.79
N ALA A 59 4.70 -6.32 -1.12
CA ALA A 59 4.18 -6.73 -2.43
C ALA A 59 4.74 -5.85 -3.56
N GLY A 60 4.78 -4.53 -3.37
CA GLY A 60 5.33 -3.60 -4.35
C GLY A 60 6.79 -3.90 -4.68
N TRP A 61 7.60 -4.21 -3.68
CA TRP A 61 8.99 -4.63 -3.89
C TRP A 61 9.07 -5.95 -4.64
N ALA A 62 8.29 -6.95 -4.22
CA ALA A 62 8.27 -8.27 -4.85
C ALA A 62 7.79 -8.20 -6.31
N ILE A 63 6.71 -7.43 -6.58
CA ILE A 63 6.17 -7.22 -7.94
C ILE A 63 7.19 -6.49 -8.82
N SER A 64 7.88 -5.48 -8.28
CA SER A 64 8.93 -4.77 -9.02
C SER A 64 10.03 -5.73 -9.50
N ALA A 65 10.55 -6.58 -8.62
CA ALA A 65 11.60 -7.53 -8.95
C ALA A 65 11.11 -8.63 -9.90
N THR A 66 9.97 -9.26 -9.59
CA THR A 66 9.41 -10.34 -10.40
C THR A 66 8.89 -9.83 -11.74
N GLY A 67 8.30 -8.64 -11.80
CA GLY A 67 7.77 -8.03 -13.02
C GLY A 67 8.86 -7.73 -14.06
N VAL A 68 10.00 -7.18 -13.62
CA VAL A 68 11.15 -6.93 -14.52
C VAL A 68 11.69 -8.25 -15.06
N ALA A 69 11.87 -9.26 -14.22
CA ALA A 69 12.33 -10.58 -14.63
C ALA A 69 11.33 -11.26 -15.58
N ALA A 70 10.03 -11.14 -15.28
CA ALA A 70 8.95 -11.66 -16.11
C ALA A 70 8.92 -11.02 -17.50
N ALA A 71 9.08 -9.70 -17.57
CA ALA A 71 9.12 -8.96 -18.82
C ALA A 71 10.31 -9.38 -19.68
N GLY A 72 11.50 -9.53 -19.09
CA GLY A 72 12.69 -10.00 -19.78
C GLY A 72 12.53 -11.42 -20.31
N ALA A 73 12.07 -12.35 -19.47
CA ALA A 73 11.86 -13.74 -19.87
C ALA A 73 10.82 -13.88 -20.99
N THR A 74 9.74 -13.09 -20.94
CA THR A 74 8.69 -13.11 -21.96
C THR A 74 9.16 -12.51 -23.29
N ALA A 75 10.03 -11.48 -23.25
CA ALA A 75 10.62 -10.89 -24.44
C ALA A 75 11.51 -11.88 -25.19
N GLU A 76 12.25 -12.73 -24.46
CA GLU A 76 13.10 -13.77 -25.07
C GLU A 76 12.28 -14.99 -25.52
N LYS A 77 11.29 -15.41 -24.72
CA LYS A 77 10.47 -16.59 -24.95
C LYS A 77 9.02 -16.34 -24.58
N PRO A 78 8.16 -15.94 -25.54
CA PRO A 78 6.75 -15.61 -25.29
C PRO A 78 5.95 -16.75 -24.62
N GLU A 79 6.32 -18.00 -24.86
CA GLU A 79 5.69 -19.16 -24.25
C GLU A 79 5.89 -19.26 -22.72
N THR A 80 6.82 -18.49 -22.15
CA THR A 80 7.06 -18.47 -20.70
C THR A 80 6.07 -17.58 -19.94
N PHE A 81 5.28 -16.75 -20.64
CA PHE A 81 4.37 -15.77 -20.04
C PHE A 81 3.49 -16.36 -18.93
N GLY A 82 2.83 -17.49 -19.18
CA GLY A 82 1.96 -18.13 -18.19
C GLY A 82 2.69 -18.55 -16.91
N ARG A 83 3.94 -18.99 -17.02
CA ARG A 83 4.74 -19.42 -15.87
C ARG A 83 5.21 -18.23 -15.05
N VAL A 84 5.66 -17.15 -15.69
CA VAL A 84 6.16 -15.97 -14.97
C VAL A 84 5.01 -15.19 -14.34
N LEU A 85 3.81 -15.22 -14.93
CA LEU A 85 2.61 -14.62 -14.36
C LEU A 85 2.26 -15.19 -13.00
N ILE A 86 2.49 -16.47 -12.76
CA ILE A 86 2.26 -17.13 -11.46
C ILE A 86 3.13 -16.48 -10.37
N PHE A 87 4.39 -16.19 -10.66
CA PHE A 87 5.28 -15.56 -9.68
C PHE A 87 4.85 -14.12 -9.36
N VAL A 88 4.37 -13.37 -10.36
CA VAL A 88 3.82 -12.02 -10.15
C VAL A 88 2.55 -12.10 -9.31
N ALA A 89 1.65 -13.03 -9.59
CA ALA A 89 0.43 -13.23 -8.82
C ALA A 89 0.70 -13.64 -7.36
N LEU A 90 1.73 -14.47 -7.11
CA LEU A 90 2.14 -14.82 -5.75
C LEU A 90 2.67 -13.59 -4.99
N ALA A 91 3.41 -12.71 -5.66
CA ALA A 91 3.87 -11.46 -5.07
C ALA A 91 2.70 -10.53 -4.71
N GLU A 92 1.69 -10.45 -5.58
CA GLU A 92 0.48 -9.65 -5.34
C GLU A 92 -0.37 -10.20 -4.18
N ALA A 93 -0.40 -11.52 -3.98
CA ALA A 93 -1.13 -12.15 -2.89
C ALA A 93 -0.70 -11.63 -1.50
N ILE A 94 0.53 -11.16 -1.34
CA ILE A 94 1.03 -10.57 -0.09
C ILE A 94 0.26 -9.30 0.26
N ALA A 95 -0.02 -8.43 -0.74
CA ALA A 95 -0.81 -7.21 -0.52
C ALA A 95 -2.26 -7.55 -0.15
N ILE A 96 -2.85 -8.55 -0.81
CA ILE A 96 -4.21 -9.01 -0.53
C ILE A 96 -4.30 -9.56 0.91
N TYR A 97 -3.27 -10.25 1.38
CA TYR A 97 -3.21 -10.75 2.76
C TYR A 97 -3.16 -9.59 3.77
N GLY A 98 -2.34 -8.58 3.49
CA GLY A 98 -2.29 -7.36 4.31
C GLY A 98 -3.63 -6.62 4.35
N LEU A 99 -4.31 -6.52 3.20
CA LEU A 99 -5.65 -5.92 3.09
C LEU A 99 -6.69 -6.72 3.90
N LEU A 100 -6.65 -8.05 3.82
CA LEU A 100 -7.59 -8.91 4.56
C LEU A 100 -7.46 -8.70 6.07
N ILE A 101 -6.24 -8.69 6.60
CA ILE A 101 -6.00 -8.48 8.02
C ILE A 101 -6.41 -7.06 8.44
N ALA A 102 -6.06 -6.06 7.64
CA ALA A 102 -6.47 -4.67 7.89
C ALA A 102 -8.00 -4.54 7.93
N PHE A 103 -8.71 -5.20 7.02
CA PHE A 103 -10.16 -5.22 6.99
C PHE A 103 -10.76 -5.94 8.22
N MET A 104 -10.18 -7.07 8.62
CA MET A 104 -10.60 -7.77 9.85
C MET A 104 -10.42 -6.91 11.10
N LEU A 105 -9.35 -6.12 11.18
CA LEU A 105 -9.15 -5.17 12.28
C LEU A 105 -10.16 -4.02 12.20
N TRP A 106 -10.46 -3.51 10.99
CA TRP A 106 -11.45 -2.47 10.79
C TRP A 106 -12.85 -2.89 11.27
N THR A 107 -13.25 -4.14 11.00
CA THR A 107 -14.57 -4.63 11.45
C THR A 107 -14.70 -4.67 12.97
N LYS A 108 -13.59 -4.73 13.71
CA LYS A 108 -13.58 -4.66 15.17
C LYS A 108 -13.88 -3.26 15.71
N ILE A 109 -13.63 -2.22 14.93
CA ILE A 109 -13.91 -0.82 15.28
C ILE A 109 -15.37 -0.49 14.99
N ALA A 110 -15.95 -1.14 13.96
CA ALA A 110 -17.29 -0.84 13.46
C ALA A 110 -18.41 -1.49 14.29
N VAL A 111 -18.08 -2.33 15.28
CA VAL A 111 -19.01 -3.00 16.20
C VAL A 111 -18.92 -2.38 17.58
#